data_ab95942e4e5cf47f158bacf5bfe99a0f
#
_entry.id   ab95942e4e5cf47f158bacf5bfe99a0f
#
_cell.length_a   1.000
_cell.length_b   1.000
_cell.length_c   1.000
_cell.angle_alpha   90.00
_cell.angle_beta   90.00
_cell.angle_gamma   90.00
#
_symmetry.space_group_name_H-M   'P 1'
#
loop_
_entity.id
_entity.type
_entity.pdbx_description
1 polymer ?
#
loop_
_entity_poly.entity_id
_entity_poly.type
_entity_poly.pdbx_seq_one_letter_code
_entity_poly.pdbx_strand_id
1 'polypeptide(L)'
;MRYIEVTVNTPKEEIDARCERMAAMGAGGFVIENEDDFRDFLEHNRQYWDYVDEELENRFLGVSRIKCYLTDDADGLAVLRQIRAAYPELTTAFVEDSDWENNWREYYKPIEVGEKLVVVPEWEQAPDDGRIPLRLDPGLIFGTGSHATTRLCLAALEQYCAPEVNVLDLGCGSGILGIGALLLGCRRCLGVDIDPKAPDVVMSNAALNAIGPDRMTALAGDILADAGLRARIGGGWHLVLANIVADVIIALSAQVRQFMAPGAVFICSGIIENRWPETANALKANGFEILDHRSEEEWHCFVCR
;
A
#
# COMPACT_ATOMS: atom_id res chain seq x y z
N MET A 1 8.36 24.73 -8.97
CA MET A 1 9.75 25.24 -9.16
C MET A 1 10.48 24.24 -10.03
N ARG A 2 11.44 24.66 -10.91
CA ARG A 2 12.16 23.71 -11.77
C ARG A 2 13.52 23.41 -11.16
N TYR A 3 13.88 22.13 -11.13
CA TYR A 3 15.15 21.64 -10.62
C TYR A 3 15.92 20.89 -11.70
N ILE A 4 17.22 20.78 -11.50
CA ILE A 4 18.12 19.98 -12.32
C ILE A 4 18.50 18.75 -11.49
N GLU A 5 17.97 17.57 -11.87
CA GLU A 5 18.47 16.30 -11.35
C GLU A 5 19.85 16.02 -11.94
N VAL A 6 20.82 15.80 -11.10
CA VAL A 6 22.18 15.41 -11.49
C VAL A 6 22.41 14.00 -11.02
N THR A 7 22.75 13.09 -11.93
CA THR A 7 23.04 11.70 -11.65
C THR A 7 24.49 11.39 -11.94
N VAL A 8 25.21 10.84 -10.94
CA VAL A 8 26.61 10.42 -11.04
C VAL A 8 26.69 8.93 -10.73
N ASN A 9 27.04 8.11 -11.75
CA ASN A 9 27.34 6.70 -11.51
C ASN A 9 28.60 6.60 -10.64
N THR A 10 28.54 5.81 -9.58
CA THR A 10 29.54 5.84 -8.51
C THR A 10 29.75 4.43 -7.99
N PRO A 11 31.00 3.90 -7.95
CA PRO A 11 31.28 2.67 -7.23
C PRO A 11 30.88 2.78 -5.77
N LYS A 12 30.36 1.68 -5.21
CA LYS A 12 29.81 1.66 -3.85
C LYS A 12 30.81 2.22 -2.82
N GLU A 13 32.07 1.84 -2.95
CA GLU A 13 33.14 2.22 -2.03
C GLU A 13 33.46 3.73 -2.06
N GLU A 14 33.00 4.44 -3.08
CA GLU A 14 33.27 5.86 -3.28
C GLU A 14 32.04 6.75 -2.99
N ILE A 15 30.88 6.19 -2.67
CA ILE A 15 29.64 6.93 -2.50
C ILE A 15 29.79 8.04 -1.46
N ASP A 16 30.23 7.70 -0.24
CA ASP A 16 30.36 8.67 0.85
C ASP A 16 31.36 9.78 0.51
N ALA A 17 32.53 9.40 -0.02
CA ALA A 17 33.56 10.37 -0.41
C ALA A 17 33.10 11.30 -1.54
N ARG A 18 32.29 10.79 -2.49
CA ARG A 18 31.74 11.61 -3.57
C ARG A 18 30.61 12.50 -3.09
N CYS A 19 29.75 12.02 -2.19
CA CYS A 19 28.72 12.85 -1.55
C CYS A 19 29.35 14.02 -0.78
N GLU A 20 30.38 13.77 0.05
CA GLU A 20 31.11 14.83 0.76
C GLU A 20 31.73 15.86 -0.21
N ARG A 21 32.34 15.38 -1.28
CA ARG A 21 32.94 16.27 -2.30
C ARG A 21 31.89 17.10 -3.03
N MET A 22 30.75 16.51 -3.40
CA MET A 22 29.64 17.21 -4.04
C MET A 22 28.98 18.21 -3.08
N ALA A 23 28.87 17.86 -1.79
CA ALA A 23 28.39 18.78 -0.76
C ALA A 23 29.31 19.99 -0.60
N ALA A 24 30.63 19.80 -0.64
CA ALA A 24 31.62 20.89 -0.61
C ALA A 24 31.52 21.82 -1.84
N MET A 25 30.95 21.36 -2.95
CA MET A 25 30.64 22.15 -4.16
C MET A 25 29.29 22.90 -4.07
N GLY A 26 28.52 22.65 -2.99
CA GLY A 26 27.23 23.30 -2.76
C GLY A 26 26.01 22.43 -3.13
N ALA A 27 26.18 21.15 -3.46
CA ALA A 27 25.08 20.24 -3.64
C ALA A 27 24.50 19.82 -2.29
N GLY A 28 23.16 19.61 -2.22
CA GLY A 28 22.46 19.11 -1.03
C GLY A 28 21.37 18.13 -1.43
N GLY A 29 20.85 17.39 -0.44
CA GLY A 29 19.74 16.46 -0.67
C GLY A 29 20.12 15.30 -1.60
N PHE A 30 21.05 14.44 -1.14
CA PHE A 30 21.49 13.28 -1.92
C PHE A 30 20.49 12.13 -1.83
N VAL A 31 20.20 11.52 -2.99
CA VAL A 31 19.53 10.23 -3.10
C VAL A 31 20.56 9.22 -3.59
N ILE A 32 20.78 8.18 -2.79
CA ILE A 32 21.70 7.09 -3.14
C ILE A 32 20.86 5.92 -3.63
N GLU A 33 21.16 5.48 -4.86
CA GLU A 33 20.54 4.28 -5.44
C GLU A 33 21.65 3.25 -5.64
N ASN A 34 21.59 2.16 -4.86
CA ASN A 34 22.56 1.09 -4.97
C ASN A 34 21.88 -0.27 -4.73
N GLU A 35 22.32 -1.29 -5.47
CA GLU A 35 21.75 -2.63 -5.44
C GLU A 35 21.87 -3.28 -4.05
N ASP A 36 23.00 -3.13 -3.37
CA ASP A 36 23.23 -3.79 -2.09
C ASP A 36 22.33 -3.20 -0.99
N ASP A 37 22.21 -1.86 -0.92
CA ASP A 37 21.33 -1.20 0.04
C ASP A 37 19.86 -1.56 -0.20
N PHE A 38 19.50 -1.72 -1.48
CA PHE A 38 18.16 -2.19 -1.84
C PHE A 38 17.95 -3.64 -1.38
N ARG A 39 18.90 -4.54 -1.58
CA ARG A 39 18.85 -5.93 -1.11
C ARG A 39 18.84 -6.01 0.42
N ASP A 40 19.70 -5.25 1.07
CA ASP A 40 19.76 -5.16 2.55
C ASP A 40 18.41 -4.65 3.10
N PHE A 41 17.82 -3.64 2.46
CA PHE A 41 16.49 -3.15 2.82
C PHE A 41 15.43 -4.25 2.70
N LEU A 42 15.42 -5.01 1.60
CA LEU A 42 14.49 -6.11 1.40
C LEU A 42 14.69 -7.23 2.44
N GLU A 43 15.94 -7.58 2.76
CA GLU A 43 16.24 -8.63 3.74
C GLU A 43 15.81 -8.25 5.16
N HIS A 44 16.09 -7.00 5.59
CA HIS A 44 15.74 -6.52 6.94
C HIS A 44 14.26 -6.24 7.13
N ASN A 45 13.52 -6.06 6.06
CA ASN A 45 12.09 -5.74 6.09
C ASN A 45 11.19 -6.88 5.57
N ARG A 46 11.69 -8.12 5.46
CA ARG A 46 10.93 -9.30 5.01
C ARG A 46 9.60 -9.52 5.75
N GLN A 47 9.47 -9.01 6.96
CA GLN A 47 8.24 -9.10 7.74
C GLN A 47 7.09 -8.23 7.18
N TYR A 48 7.37 -7.34 6.23
CA TYR A 48 6.38 -6.43 5.65
C TYR A 48 6.00 -6.78 4.20
N TRP A 49 6.74 -7.70 3.54
CA TRP A 49 6.46 -8.15 2.18
C TRP A 49 6.89 -9.59 1.93
N ASP A 50 6.03 -10.29 1.22
CA ASP A 50 6.31 -11.65 0.73
C ASP A 50 6.79 -11.66 -0.73
N TYR A 51 6.71 -10.53 -1.44
CA TYR A 51 7.03 -10.40 -2.87
C TYR A 51 7.64 -9.03 -3.18
N VAL A 52 8.61 -9.03 -4.07
CA VAL A 52 9.18 -7.84 -4.69
C VAL A 52 8.98 -7.98 -6.20
N ASP A 53 8.43 -6.95 -6.82
CA ASP A 53 8.19 -6.91 -8.27
C ASP A 53 9.52 -7.11 -9.03
N GLU A 54 9.56 -8.04 -10.00
CA GLU A 54 10.74 -8.31 -10.81
C GLU A 54 11.20 -7.07 -11.60
N GLU A 55 10.28 -6.20 -12.03
CA GLU A 55 10.65 -4.93 -12.67
C GLU A 55 11.39 -4.01 -11.69
N LEU A 56 10.96 -4.00 -10.42
CA LEU A 56 11.62 -3.22 -9.38
C LEU A 56 13.01 -3.78 -9.06
N GLU A 57 13.16 -5.10 -8.93
CA GLU A 57 14.47 -5.74 -8.73
C GLU A 57 15.41 -5.45 -9.92
N ASN A 58 14.93 -5.64 -11.14
CA ASN A 58 15.70 -5.39 -12.36
C ASN A 58 16.12 -3.92 -12.51
N ARG A 59 15.34 -2.98 -11.95
CA ARG A 59 15.64 -1.55 -11.97
C ARG A 59 16.87 -1.20 -11.12
N PHE A 60 17.15 -1.97 -10.06
CA PHE A 60 18.29 -1.76 -9.17
C PHE A 60 19.47 -2.69 -9.47
N LEU A 61 19.30 -3.69 -10.35
CA LEU A 61 20.34 -4.65 -10.69
C LEU A 61 21.56 -3.94 -11.33
N GLY A 62 22.72 -4.04 -10.71
CA GLY A 62 23.96 -3.40 -11.16
C GLY A 62 23.97 -1.87 -11.03
N VAL A 63 22.96 -1.28 -10.37
CA VAL A 63 22.90 0.17 -10.16
C VAL A 63 23.73 0.55 -8.93
N SER A 64 24.60 1.55 -9.12
CA SER A 64 25.26 2.27 -8.03
C SER A 64 25.47 3.71 -8.48
N ARG A 65 24.67 4.64 -7.94
CA ARG A 65 24.69 6.04 -8.34
C ARG A 65 24.22 6.98 -7.25
N ILE A 66 24.70 8.22 -7.33
CA ILE A 66 24.31 9.35 -6.50
C ILE A 66 23.45 10.29 -7.35
N LYS A 67 22.32 10.72 -6.83
CA LYS A 67 21.50 11.79 -7.39
C LYS A 67 21.49 12.98 -6.45
N CYS A 68 21.50 14.20 -6.99
CA CYS A 68 21.21 15.43 -6.24
C CYS A 68 20.36 16.36 -7.10
N TYR A 69 19.69 17.30 -6.44
CA TYR A 69 18.77 18.24 -7.09
C TYR A 69 19.26 19.66 -6.87
N LEU A 70 19.50 20.36 -7.97
CA LEU A 70 19.97 21.75 -7.97
C LEU A 70 18.84 22.66 -8.48
N THR A 71 18.74 23.86 -7.97
CA THR A 71 17.79 24.85 -8.50
C THR A 71 18.16 25.25 -9.94
N ASP A 72 17.16 25.43 -10.81
CA ASP A 72 17.39 25.90 -12.19
C ASP A 72 17.51 27.44 -12.20
N ASP A 73 18.59 27.91 -11.58
CA ASP A 73 18.96 29.32 -11.49
C ASP A 73 20.48 29.50 -11.62
N ALA A 74 20.96 30.73 -11.45
CA ALA A 74 22.39 31.06 -11.62
C ALA A 74 23.28 30.29 -10.61
N ASP A 75 22.79 30.09 -9.39
CA ASP A 75 23.54 29.44 -8.31
C ASP A 75 23.60 27.93 -8.53
N GLY A 76 22.47 27.27 -8.81
CA GLY A 76 22.44 25.86 -9.12
C GLY A 76 23.24 25.51 -10.40
N LEU A 77 23.18 26.36 -11.43
CA LEU A 77 24.01 26.19 -12.62
C LEU A 77 25.52 26.39 -12.33
N ALA A 78 25.89 27.20 -11.34
CA ALA A 78 27.29 27.32 -10.92
C ALA A 78 27.77 26.06 -10.24
N VAL A 79 26.96 25.48 -9.35
CA VAL A 79 27.24 24.18 -8.69
C VAL A 79 27.33 23.06 -9.73
N LEU A 80 26.40 23.00 -10.68
CA LEU A 80 26.40 22.01 -11.76
C LEU A 80 27.71 22.03 -12.57
N ARG A 81 28.23 23.24 -12.89
CA ARG A 81 29.49 23.38 -13.60
C ARG A 81 30.67 22.78 -12.81
N GLN A 82 30.70 22.97 -11.48
CA GLN A 82 31.74 22.41 -10.61
C GLN A 82 31.66 20.88 -10.56
N ILE A 83 30.43 20.34 -10.37
CA ILE A 83 30.21 18.88 -10.34
C ILE A 83 30.59 18.26 -11.70
N ARG A 84 30.20 18.88 -12.82
CA ARG A 84 30.53 18.39 -14.16
C ARG A 84 32.03 18.43 -14.46
N ALA A 85 32.76 19.39 -13.92
CA ALA A 85 34.21 19.42 -14.03
C ALA A 85 34.91 18.28 -13.27
N ALA A 86 34.32 17.84 -12.14
CA ALA A 86 34.81 16.71 -11.36
C ALA A 86 34.34 15.35 -11.88
N TYR A 87 33.13 15.30 -12.46
CA TYR A 87 32.47 14.08 -12.94
C TYR A 87 31.90 14.34 -14.36
N PRO A 88 32.75 14.27 -15.40
CA PRO A 88 32.35 14.60 -16.78
C PRO A 88 31.25 13.71 -17.36
N GLU A 89 31.14 12.48 -16.85
CA GLU A 89 30.18 11.46 -17.25
C GLU A 89 28.78 11.61 -16.64
N LEU A 90 28.59 12.61 -15.75
CA LEU A 90 27.29 12.85 -15.13
C LEU A 90 26.19 13.06 -16.18
N THR A 91 24.99 12.61 -15.86
CA THR A 91 23.78 12.92 -16.64
C THR A 91 22.91 13.94 -15.89
N THR A 92 22.12 14.70 -16.65
CA THR A 92 21.19 15.67 -16.08
C THR A 92 19.82 15.52 -16.68
N ALA A 93 18.78 15.71 -15.87
CA ALA A 93 17.40 15.84 -16.30
C ALA A 93 16.78 17.08 -15.64
N PHE A 94 15.78 17.67 -16.30
CA PHE A 94 14.98 18.70 -15.65
C PHE A 94 13.79 18.05 -14.98
N VAL A 95 13.49 18.48 -13.75
CA VAL A 95 12.37 18.00 -12.94
C VAL A 95 11.61 19.22 -12.43
N GLU A 96 10.32 19.27 -12.63
CA GLU A 96 9.45 20.29 -12.05
C GLU A 96 8.76 19.75 -10.79
N ASP A 97 8.46 20.62 -9.82
CA ASP A 97 7.65 20.21 -8.64
C ASP A 97 6.33 19.54 -9.08
N SER A 98 5.75 20.05 -10.19
CA SER A 98 4.56 19.47 -10.80
C SER A 98 4.74 18.06 -11.37
N ASP A 99 5.96 17.71 -11.77
CA ASP A 99 6.24 16.42 -12.40
C ASP A 99 6.26 15.29 -11.36
N TRP A 100 6.70 15.59 -10.14
CA TRP A 100 6.64 14.66 -9.01
C TRP A 100 5.22 14.42 -8.50
N GLU A 101 4.39 15.47 -8.48
CA GLU A 101 3.01 15.39 -8.01
C GLU A 101 2.04 14.88 -9.07
N ASN A 102 2.31 15.08 -10.37
CA ASN A 102 1.33 14.86 -11.42
C ASN A 102 1.64 13.67 -12.34
N ASN A 103 2.91 13.30 -12.59
CA ASN A 103 3.24 12.23 -13.53
C ASN A 103 2.69 10.86 -13.08
N TRP A 104 2.67 10.56 -11.78
CA TRP A 104 2.08 9.32 -11.29
C TRP A 104 0.55 9.34 -11.38
N ARG A 105 -0.11 10.51 -11.31
CA ARG A 105 -1.57 10.65 -11.44
C ARG A 105 -2.08 10.25 -12.83
N GLU A 106 -1.31 10.47 -13.88
CA GLU A 106 -1.68 10.08 -15.24
C GLU A 106 -1.80 8.56 -15.42
N TYR A 107 -1.08 7.78 -14.61
CA TYR A 107 -1.12 6.33 -14.63
C TYR A 107 -2.27 5.71 -13.83
N TYR A 108 -2.86 6.49 -12.91
CA TYR A 108 -4.00 6.04 -12.12
C TYR A 108 -5.31 6.36 -12.83
N LYS A 109 -5.87 5.34 -13.48
CA LYS A 109 -7.18 5.39 -14.13
C LYS A 109 -8.22 4.63 -13.32
N PRO A 110 -9.52 4.88 -13.51
CA PRO A 110 -10.57 4.08 -12.91
C PRO A 110 -10.39 2.59 -13.20
N ILE A 111 -10.52 1.76 -12.16
CA ILE A 111 -10.33 0.31 -12.22
C ILE A 111 -11.63 -0.36 -11.87
N GLU A 112 -12.20 -1.11 -12.81
CA GLU A 112 -13.38 -1.96 -12.55
C GLU A 112 -13.01 -3.12 -11.62
N VAL A 113 -13.81 -3.35 -10.58
CA VAL A 113 -13.57 -4.43 -9.61
C VAL A 113 -14.88 -5.17 -9.36
N GLY A 114 -14.84 -6.50 -9.52
CA GLY A 114 -16.04 -7.32 -9.44
C GLY A 114 -17.10 -6.89 -10.44
N GLU A 115 -18.37 -7.00 -10.06
CA GLU A 115 -19.50 -6.63 -10.90
C GLU A 115 -20.07 -5.24 -10.56
N LYS A 116 -19.88 -4.77 -9.32
CA LYS A 116 -20.59 -3.60 -8.78
C LYS A 116 -19.74 -2.38 -8.53
N LEU A 117 -18.42 -2.54 -8.33
CA LEU A 117 -17.55 -1.44 -7.93
C LEU A 117 -16.66 -0.96 -9.07
N VAL A 118 -16.29 0.31 -9.02
CA VAL A 118 -15.19 0.90 -9.78
C VAL A 118 -14.36 1.78 -8.82
N VAL A 119 -13.07 1.48 -8.71
CA VAL A 119 -12.13 2.30 -7.91
C VAL A 119 -11.74 3.50 -8.75
N VAL A 120 -11.93 4.69 -8.20
CA VAL A 120 -11.75 5.97 -8.92
C VAL A 120 -10.83 6.87 -8.11
N PRO A 121 -9.66 7.27 -8.65
CA PRO A 121 -8.84 8.31 -8.04
C PRO A 121 -9.64 9.60 -7.84
N GLU A 122 -9.34 10.37 -6.78
CA GLU A 122 -10.12 11.58 -6.43
C GLU A 122 -10.21 12.61 -7.56
N TRP A 123 -9.19 12.69 -8.42
CA TRP A 123 -9.10 13.64 -9.55
C TRP A 123 -9.72 13.12 -10.85
N GLU A 124 -10.17 11.86 -10.91
CA GLU A 124 -10.79 11.27 -12.09
C GLU A 124 -12.31 11.29 -12.01
N GLN A 125 -12.96 11.30 -13.18
CA GLN A 125 -14.40 11.15 -13.26
C GLN A 125 -14.77 9.66 -13.25
N ALA A 126 -15.80 9.32 -12.49
CA ALA A 126 -16.33 7.97 -12.49
C ALA A 126 -16.95 7.66 -13.87
N PRO A 127 -16.74 6.45 -14.41
CA PRO A 127 -17.44 5.99 -15.60
C PRO A 127 -18.97 5.98 -15.37
N ASP A 128 -19.73 6.26 -16.41
CA ASP A 128 -21.20 6.16 -16.39
C ASP A 128 -21.65 4.78 -16.90
N ASP A 129 -21.26 3.75 -16.19
CA ASP A 129 -21.50 2.33 -16.54
C ASP A 129 -22.43 1.61 -15.53
N GLY A 130 -22.97 2.35 -14.56
CA GLY A 130 -23.87 1.84 -13.52
C GLY A 130 -23.15 1.22 -12.32
N ARG A 131 -21.82 1.20 -12.29
CA ARG A 131 -21.03 0.75 -11.13
C ARG A 131 -20.99 1.80 -10.01
N ILE A 132 -20.80 1.36 -8.80
CA ILE A 132 -20.67 2.22 -7.62
C ILE A 132 -19.22 2.74 -7.56
N PRO A 133 -19.00 4.06 -7.65
CA PRO A 133 -17.68 4.62 -7.57
C PRO A 133 -17.14 4.58 -6.13
N LEU A 134 -15.99 3.96 -5.93
CA LEU A 134 -15.20 3.98 -4.73
C LEU A 134 -14.04 4.96 -4.94
N ARG A 135 -14.17 6.16 -4.38
CA ARG A 135 -13.19 7.24 -4.54
C ARG A 135 -12.08 7.13 -3.52
N LEU A 136 -10.84 7.29 -3.96
CA LEU A 136 -9.65 7.26 -3.12
C LEU A 136 -8.66 8.34 -3.53
N ASP A 137 -7.93 8.87 -2.54
CA ASP A 137 -6.63 9.45 -2.77
C ASP A 137 -5.58 8.32 -2.71
N PRO A 138 -4.95 7.97 -3.84
CA PRO A 138 -3.94 6.90 -3.90
C PRO A 138 -2.63 7.25 -3.21
N GLY A 139 -2.54 8.25 -2.38
CA GLY A 139 -1.37 8.73 -1.63
C GLY A 139 -0.21 7.74 -1.38
N LEU A 140 0.58 7.96 -0.37
CA LEU A 140 1.76 7.15 -0.03
C LEU A 140 1.45 5.88 0.81
N ILE A 141 0.17 5.53 1.00
CA ILE A 141 -0.25 4.36 1.80
C ILE A 141 -0.77 3.26 0.87
N PHE A 142 -0.43 2.01 1.20
CA PHE A 142 -0.86 0.81 0.48
C PHE A 142 -2.40 0.72 0.38
N GLY A 143 -2.90 0.14 -0.72
CA GLY A 143 -4.34 -0.05 -0.93
C GLY A 143 -4.95 0.91 -1.95
N THR A 144 -4.27 1.13 -3.09
CA THR A 144 -4.75 1.99 -4.20
C THR A 144 -5.82 1.34 -5.07
N GLY A 145 -6.10 0.06 -4.86
CA GLY A 145 -7.05 -0.72 -5.66
C GLY A 145 -6.47 -1.40 -6.90
N SER A 146 -5.26 -1.03 -7.34
CA SER A 146 -4.61 -1.63 -8.51
C SER A 146 -4.07 -3.03 -8.25
N HIS A 147 -3.75 -3.37 -7.01
CA HIS A 147 -3.18 -4.67 -6.66
C HIS A 147 -4.21 -5.79 -6.72
N ALA A 148 -3.83 -6.97 -7.25
CA ALA A 148 -4.71 -8.14 -7.39
C ALA A 148 -5.39 -8.54 -6.07
N THR A 149 -4.67 -8.50 -4.94
CA THR A 149 -5.23 -8.84 -3.62
C THR A 149 -6.40 -7.95 -3.22
N THR A 150 -6.33 -6.65 -3.54
CA THR A 150 -7.40 -5.69 -3.25
C THR A 150 -8.60 -5.97 -4.14
N ARG A 151 -8.38 -6.23 -5.44
CA ARG A 151 -9.45 -6.61 -6.37
C ARG A 151 -10.15 -7.89 -5.94
N LEU A 152 -9.39 -8.92 -5.56
CA LEU A 152 -9.94 -10.18 -5.06
C LEU A 152 -10.82 -10.00 -3.81
N CYS A 153 -10.37 -9.20 -2.83
CA CYS A 153 -11.14 -8.90 -1.63
C CYS A 153 -12.42 -8.13 -1.95
N LEU A 154 -12.34 -7.05 -2.74
CA LEU A 154 -13.51 -6.24 -3.12
C LEU A 154 -14.53 -7.07 -3.89
N ALA A 155 -14.10 -7.90 -4.85
CA ALA A 155 -14.98 -8.81 -5.57
C ALA A 155 -15.63 -9.87 -4.66
N ALA A 156 -14.91 -10.32 -3.61
CA ALA A 156 -15.50 -11.22 -2.62
C ALA A 156 -16.56 -10.53 -1.75
N LEU A 157 -16.32 -9.26 -1.36
CA LEU A 157 -17.24 -8.46 -0.54
C LEU A 157 -18.65 -8.35 -1.11
N GLU A 158 -18.79 -8.31 -2.43
CA GLU A 158 -20.09 -8.15 -3.12
C GLU A 158 -21.15 -9.20 -2.74
N GLN A 159 -20.69 -10.37 -2.26
CA GLN A 159 -21.57 -11.48 -1.87
C GLN A 159 -21.99 -11.44 -0.39
N TYR A 160 -21.27 -10.67 0.45
CA TYR A 160 -21.45 -10.72 1.90
C TYR A 160 -21.91 -9.40 2.52
N CYS A 161 -22.04 -8.34 1.73
CA CYS A 161 -22.52 -7.04 2.20
C CYS A 161 -24.04 -6.99 2.28
N ALA A 162 -24.55 -6.53 3.43
CA ALA A 162 -25.98 -6.32 3.68
C ALA A 162 -26.17 -5.22 4.74
N PRO A 163 -27.37 -4.58 4.85
CA PRO A 163 -27.59 -3.44 5.73
C PRO A 163 -27.37 -3.67 7.23
N GLU A 164 -27.44 -4.92 7.69
CA GLU A 164 -27.18 -5.28 9.10
C GLU A 164 -25.72 -5.64 9.39
N VAL A 165 -24.89 -5.77 8.36
CA VAL A 165 -23.51 -6.24 8.48
C VAL A 165 -22.61 -5.15 9.09
N ASN A 166 -21.98 -5.47 10.22
CA ASN A 166 -20.87 -4.70 10.78
C ASN A 166 -19.55 -5.31 10.32
N VAL A 167 -18.63 -4.47 9.84
CA VAL A 167 -17.37 -4.85 9.23
C VAL A 167 -16.21 -4.48 10.13
N LEU A 168 -15.24 -5.39 10.27
CA LEU A 168 -13.93 -5.15 10.87
C LEU A 168 -12.86 -5.33 9.80
N ASP A 169 -12.07 -4.30 9.55
CA ASP A 169 -11.01 -4.29 8.52
C ASP A 169 -9.64 -4.22 9.21
N LEU A 170 -8.91 -5.33 9.22
CA LEU A 170 -7.62 -5.51 9.90
C LEU A 170 -6.47 -5.35 8.92
N GLY A 171 -5.56 -4.41 9.19
CA GLY A 171 -4.60 -3.93 8.22
C GLY A 171 -5.29 -3.06 7.16
N CYS A 172 -6.10 -2.09 7.62
CA CYS A 172 -7.01 -1.37 6.73
C CYS A 172 -6.31 -0.42 5.75
N GLY A 173 -5.07 0.00 6.00
CA GLY A 173 -4.30 0.90 5.15
C GLY A 173 -5.08 2.15 4.75
N SER A 174 -5.38 2.29 3.46
CA SER A 174 -6.20 3.39 2.91
C SER A 174 -7.69 3.34 3.31
N GLY A 175 -8.15 2.22 3.88
CA GLY A 175 -9.55 1.96 4.19
C GLY A 175 -10.37 1.44 3.00
N ILE A 176 -9.74 1.10 1.89
CA ILE A 176 -10.43 0.74 0.64
C ILE A 176 -11.43 -0.40 0.81
N LEU A 177 -11.10 -1.46 1.57
CA LEU A 177 -11.99 -2.59 1.76
C LEU A 177 -13.19 -2.21 2.64
N GLY A 178 -12.94 -1.52 3.77
CA GLY A 178 -13.98 -1.03 4.66
C GLY A 178 -14.92 -0.05 3.96
N ILE A 179 -14.39 0.91 3.18
CA ILE A 179 -15.17 1.87 2.40
C ILE A 179 -15.98 1.13 1.32
N GLY A 180 -15.36 0.17 0.61
CA GLY A 180 -16.05 -0.66 -0.38
C GLY A 180 -17.24 -1.42 0.21
N ALA A 181 -17.06 -2.02 1.39
CA ALA A 181 -18.14 -2.69 2.11
C ALA A 181 -19.30 -1.74 2.49
N LEU A 182 -18.97 -0.50 2.92
CA LEU A 182 -19.98 0.51 3.25
C LEU A 182 -20.74 1.00 2.02
N LEU A 183 -20.08 1.15 0.87
CA LEU A 183 -20.70 1.50 -0.40
C LEU A 183 -21.59 0.38 -0.92
N LEU A 184 -21.24 -0.88 -0.68
CA LEU A 184 -22.05 -2.06 -0.98
C LEU A 184 -23.21 -2.26 0.00
N GLY A 185 -23.38 -1.37 0.97
CA GLY A 185 -24.56 -1.33 1.83
C GLY A 185 -24.35 -1.83 3.26
N CYS A 186 -23.13 -2.18 3.67
CA CYS A 186 -22.87 -2.55 5.08
C CYS A 186 -23.18 -1.38 6.03
N ARG A 187 -23.52 -1.71 7.26
CA ARG A 187 -23.99 -0.75 8.27
C ARG A 187 -22.89 0.18 8.75
N ARG A 188 -21.78 -0.39 9.21
CA ARG A 188 -20.62 0.34 9.73
C ARG A 188 -19.35 -0.48 9.59
N CYS A 189 -18.21 0.22 9.59
CA CYS A 189 -16.89 -0.40 9.55
C CYS A 189 -15.99 0.20 10.65
N LEU A 190 -15.16 -0.66 11.24
CA LEU A 190 -14.02 -0.29 12.07
C LEU A 190 -12.74 -0.77 11.36
N GLY A 191 -11.89 0.17 10.95
CA GLY A 191 -10.54 -0.11 10.47
C GLY A 191 -9.55 -0.22 11.62
N VAL A 192 -8.55 -1.07 11.49
CA VAL A 192 -7.41 -1.18 12.41
C VAL A 192 -6.15 -1.33 11.61
N ASP A 193 -5.13 -0.54 11.90
CA ASP A 193 -3.84 -0.63 11.24
C ASP A 193 -2.69 -0.38 12.23
N ILE A 194 -1.53 -0.95 11.97
CA ILE A 194 -0.33 -0.72 12.77
C ILE A 194 0.27 0.67 12.50
N ASP A 195 0.05 1.23 11.31
CA ASP A 195 0.49 2.58 10.96
C ASP A 195 -0.33 3.64 11.71
N PRO A 196 0.32 4.49 12.52
CA PRO A 196 -0.38 5.55 13.25
C PRO A 196 -1.04 6.61 12.34
N LYS A 197 -0.68 6.67 11.06
CA LYS A 197 -1.28 7.59 10.09
C LYS A 197 -2.56 7.04 9.45
N ALA A 198 -2.76 5.72 9.49
CA ALA A 198 -3.90 5.08 8.83
C ALA A 198 -5.26 5.65 9.26
N PRO A 199 -5.55 5.95 10.53
CA PRO A 199 -6.84 6.53 10.92
C PRO A 199 -7.19 7.82 10.18
N ASP A 200 -6.25 8.73 10.01
CA ASP A 200 -6.48 10.00 9.32
C ASP A 200 -6.72 9.77 7.81
N VAL A 201 -5.96 8.88 7.20
CA VAL A 201 -6.11 8.52 5.78
C VAL A 201 -7.45 7.84 5.52
N VAL A 202 -7.84 6.87 6.36
CA VAL A 202 -9.14 6.20 6.28
C VAL A 202 -10.28 7.20 6.34
N MET A 203 -10.23 8.16 7.27
CA MET A 203 -11.29 9.17 7.43
C MET A 203 -11.32 10.14 6.24
N SER A 204 -10.18 10.52 5.69
CA SER A 204 -10.10 11.35 4.47
C SER A 204 -10.72 10.62 3.28
N ASN A 205 -10.37 9.36 3.05
CA ASN A 205 -10.93 8.57 1.96
C ASN A 205 -12.44 8.27 2.16
N ALA A 206 -12.89 8.05 3.39
CA ALA A 206 -14.31 7.89 3.70
C ALA A 206 -15.10 9.16 3.35
N ALA A 207 -14.55 10.34 3.64
CA ALA A 207 -15.16 11.62 3.31
C ALA A 207 -15.32 11.83 1.79
N LEU A 208 -14.38 11.38 0.96
CA LEU A 208 -14.50 11.40 -0.52
C LEU A 208 -15.72 10.61 -1.03
N ASN A 209 -16.20 9.65 -0.23
CA ASN A 209 -17.35 8.79 -0.52
C ASN A 209 -18.62 9.18 0.23
N ALA A 210 -18.66 10.39 0.83
CA ALA A 210 -19.74 10.87 1.67
C ALA A 210 -20.08 9.94 2.86
N ILE A 211 -19.09 9.22 3.39
CA ILE A 211 -19.20 8.34 4.55
C ILE A 211 -18.70 9.10 5.78
N GLY A 212 -19.57 9.28 6.75
CA GLY A 212 -19.28 9.98 8.01
C GLY A 212 -18.69 9.08 9.10
N PRO A 213 -18.22 9.70 10.20
CA PRO A 213 -17.62 9.00 11.35
C PRO A 213 -18.63 8.13 12.15
N ASP A 214 -19.91 8.25 11.88
CA ASP A 214 -20.96 7.39 12.39
C ASP A 214 -20.95 6.00 11.75
N ARG A 215 -20.44 5.89 10.52
CA ARG A 215 -20.36 4.65 9.76
C ARG A 215 -18.94 4.10 9.62
N MET A 216 -17.93 4.96 9.53
CA MET A 216 -16.50 4.57 9.43
C MET A 216 -15.72 5.14 10.58
N THR A 217 -14.94 4.30 11.24
CA THR A 217 -13.94 4.69 12.26
C THR A 217 -12.67 3.89 12.06
N ALA A 218 -11.54 4.40 12.56
CA ALA A 218 -10.28 3.68 12.49
C ALA A 218 -9.47 3.84 13.77
N LEU A 219 -8.65 2.83 14.09
CA LEU A 219 -7.75 2.80 15.23
C LEU A 219 -6.35 2.41 14.77
N ALA A 220 -5.33 3.03 15.38
CA ALA A 220 -3.95 2.60 15.20
C ALA A 220 -3.54 1.64 16.31
N GLY A 221 -2.77 0.59 15.95
CA GLY A 221 -2.16 -0.33 16.88
C GLY A 221 -1.95 -1.74 16.30
N ASP A 222 -1.11 -2.51 16.98
CA ASP A 222 -0.80 -3.89 16.61
C ASP A 222 -1.86 -4.86 17.16
N ILE A 223 -2.68 -5.40 16.26
CA ILE A 223 -3.75 -6.34 16.60
C ILE A 223 -3.22 -7.64 17.22
N LEU A 224 -2.02 -8.07 16.87
CA LEU A 224 -1.43 -9.31 17.38
C LEU A 224 -0.83 -9.11 18.78
N ALA A 225 -0.21 -7.96 19.05
CA ALA A 225 0.51 -7.70 20.29
C ALA A 225 -0.35 -6.97 21.34
N ASP A 226 -1.25 -6.04 20.98
CA ASP A 226 -1.96 -5.17 21.90
C ASP A 226 -3.29 -5.77 22.40
N ALA A 227 -3.28 -6.31 23.61
CA ALA A 227 -4.48 -6.83 24.25
C ALA A 227 -5.52 -5.73 24.60
N GLY A 228 -5.07 -4.51 24.89
CA GLY A 228 -5.95 -3.37 25.13
C GLY A 228 -6.71 -2.96 23.88
N LEU A 229 -6.04 -2.96 22.74
CA LEU A 229 -6.67 -2.72 21.45
C LEU A 229 -7.71 -3.80 21.13
N ARG A 230 -7.37 -5.08 21.30
CA ARG A 230 -8.34 -6.19 21.11
C ARG A 230 -9.58 -6.04 21.99
N ALA A 231 -9.42 -5.65 23.24
CA ALA A 231 -10.54 -5.40 24.14
C ALA A 231 -11.42 -4.22 23.70
N ARG A 232 -10.84 -3.16 23.13
CA ARG A 232 -11.57 -2.01 22.57
C ARG A 232 -12.36 -2.38 21.32
N ILE A 233 -11.81 -3.22 20.44
CA ILE A 233 -12.48 -3.71 19.23
C ILE A 233 -13.72 -4.53 19.61
N GLY A 234 -13.59 -5.38 20.62
CA GLY A 234 -14.67 -6.25 21.06
C GLY A 234 -15.10 -7.27 20.01
N GLY A 235 -16.19 -7.97 20.27
CA GLY A 235 -16.74 -8.97 19.36
C GLY A 235 -18.02 -8.53 18.65
N GLY A 236 -18.60 -9.46 17.88
CA GLY A 236 -19.89 -9.25 17.19
C GLY A 236 -19.79 -8.69 15.78
N TRP A 237 -18.62 -8.80 15.15
CA TRP A 237 -18.40 -8.42 13.76
C TRP A 237 -18.89 -9.52 12.82
N HIS A 238 -19.74 -9.17 11.85
CA HIS A 238 -20.35 -10.11 10.91
C HIS A 238 -19.45 -10.42 9.70
N LEU A 239 -18.61 -9.46 9.35
CA LEU A 239 -17.64 -9.58 8.28
C LEU A 239 -16.29 -9.05 8.78
N VAL A 240 -15.26 -9.88 8.73
CA VAL A 240 -13.88 -9.52 9.08
C VAL A 240 -13.03 -9.60 7.84
N LEU A 241 -12.25 -8.58 7.59
CA LEU A 241 -11.39 -8.43 6.44
C LEU A 241 -9.94 -8.36 6.90
N ALA A 242 -9.02 -8.94 6.11
CA ALA A 242 -7.59 -8.74 6.28
C ALA A 242 -6.87 -8.90 4.93
N ASN A 243 -6.32 -7.84 4.39
CA ASN A 243 -5.48 -7.88 3.19
C ASN A 243 -4.04 -7.52 3.59
N ILE A 244 -3.32 -8.51 4.12
CA ILE A 244 -1.99 -8.38 4.71
C ILE A 244 -1.15 -9.62 4.44
N VAL A 245 0.17 -9.56 4.67
CA VAL A 245 1.10 -10.65 4.37
C VAL A 245 0.73 -11.96 5.06
N ALA A 246 1.07 -13.08 4.44
CA ALA A 246 0.67 -14.43 4.85
C ALA A 246 1.04 -14.77 6.31
N ASP A 247 2.21 -14.36 6.80
CA ASP A 247 2.63 -14.60 8.19
C ASP A 247 1.68 -13.98 9.20
N VAL A 248 1.19 -12.78 8.92
CA VAL A 248 0.23 -12.09 9.78
C VAL A 248 -1.14 -12.75 9.69
N ILE A 249 -1.59 -13.18 8.50
CA ILE A 249 -2.84 -13.94 8.33
C ILE A 249 -2.79 -15.25 9.13
N ILE A 250 -1.68 -16.00 9.05
CA ILE A 250 -1.49 -17.23 9.79
C ILE A 250 -1.58 -16.98 11.31
N ALA A 251 -0.85 -16.00 11.82
CA ALA A 251 -0.91 -15.63 13.23
C ALA A 251 -2.30 -15.15 13.67
N LEU A 252 -2.95 -14.33 12.83
CA LEU A 252 -4.27 -13.78 13.07
C LEU A 252 -5.35 -14.86 13.08
N SER A 253 -5.22 -15.91 12.26
CA SER A 253 -6.19 -16.99 12.16
C SER A 253 -6.46 -17.70 13.50
N ALA A 254 -5.47 -17.71 14.39
CA ALA A 254 -5.62 -18.26 15.75
C ALA A 254 -6.42 -17.33 16.71
N GLN A 255 -6.56 -16.05 16.39
CA GLN A 255 -7.12 -15.05 17.28
C GLN A 255 -8.38 -14.37 16.72
N VAL A 256 -8.56 -14.30 15.41
CA VAL A 256 -9.59 -13.48 14.77
C VAL A 256 -11.01 -13.87 15.14
N ARG A 257 -11.25 -15.14 15.52
CA ARG A 257 -12.57 -15.62 15.95
C ARG A 257 -13.13 -14.90 17.17
N GLN A 258 -12.28 -14.34 18.03
CA GLN A 258 -12.75 -13.56 19.19
C GLN A 258 -13.55 -12.31 18.79
N PHE A 259 -13.32 -11.79 17.59
CA PHE A 259 -14.01 -10.62 17.05
C PHE A 259 -15.31 -10.99 16.32
N MET A 260 -15.43 -12.23 15.85
CA MET A 260 -16.48 -12.66 14.93
C MET A 260 -17.79 -12.93 15.66
N ALA A 261 -18.90 -12.51 15.05
CA ALA A 261 -20.24 -12.94 15.44
C ALA A 261 -20.46 -14.42 15.04
N PRO A 262 -21.46 -15.11 15.63
CA PRO A 262 -21.86 -16.41 15.15
C PRO A 262 -22.23 -16.38 13.64
N GLY A 263 -21.64 -17.27 12.85
CA GLY A 263 -21.87 -17.33 11.41
C GLY A 263 -21.19 -16.23 10.58
N ALA A 264 -20.32 -15.43 11.21
CA ALA A 264 -19.57 -14.39 10.53
C ALA A 264 -18.61 -14.98 9.47
N VAL A 265 -18.25 -14.14 8.49
CA VAL A 265 -17.34 -14.47 7.41
C VAL A 265 -16.00 -13.74 7.63
N PHE A 266 -14.91 -14.43 7.36
CA PHE A 266 -13.55 -13.89 7.32
C PHE A 266 -13.04 -13.95 5.88
N ILE A 267 -12.72 -12.78 5.30
CA ILE A 267 -12.10 -12.66 3.98
C ILE A 267 -10.66 -12.23 4.20
N CYS A 268 -9.70 -13.03 3.72
CA CYS A 268 -8.28 -12.71 3.84
C CYS A 268 -7.54 -12.90 2.52
N SER A 269 -6.62 -11.98 2.24
CA SER A 269 -5.76 -11.92 1.05
C SER A 269 -4.40 -11.29 1.40
N GLY A 270 -3.58 -10.99 0.38
CA GLY A 270 -2.17 -10.63 0.59
C GLY A 270 -1.28 -11.86 0.66
N ILE A 271 -1.75 -12.96 0.09
CA ILE A 271 -1.13 -14.29 0.18
C ILE A 271 -0.58 -14.63 -1.20
N ILE A 272 0.74 -14.74 -1.31
CA ILE A 272 1.40 -15.08 -2.57
C ILE A 272 1.32 -16.59 -2.85
N GLU A 273 1.49 -16.99 -4.13
CA GLU A 273 1.36 -18.34 -4.67
C GLU A 273 2.08 -19.42 -3.82
N ASN A 274 3.31 -19.19 -3.41
CA ASN A 274 4.09 -20.17 -2.64
C ASN A 274 3.66 -20.29 -1.16
N ARG A 275 2.80 -19.37 -0.66
CA ARG A 275 2.36 -19.32 0.75
C ARG A 275 0.90 -19.74 0.96
N TRP A 276 0.09 -19.85 -0.12
CA TRP A 276 -1.33 -20.17 0.04
C TRP A 276 -1.60 -21.56 0.66
N PRO A 277 -0.82 -22.64 0.38
CA PRO A 277 -1.10 -23.94 0.98
C PRO A 277 -0.90 -23.94 2.49
N GLU A 278 0.14 -23.25 2.97
CA GLU A 278 0.43 -23.08 4.40
C GLU A 278 -0.66 -22.28 5.09
N THR A 279 -1.06 -21.15 4.48
CA THR A 279 -2.12 -20.30 5.00
C THR A 279 -3.46 -21.04 5.07
N ALA A 280 -3.83 -21.79 4.03
CA ALA A 280 -5.04 -22.62 4.02
C ALA A 280 -5.01 -23.70 5.12
N ASN A 281 -3.85 -24.30 5.36
CA ASN A 281 -3.70 -25.28 6.43
C ASN A 281 -3.83 -24.63 7.82
N ALA A 282 -3.26 -23.46 8.03
CA ALA A 282 -3.38 -22.71 9.28
C ALA A 282 -4.84 -22.30 9.55
N LEU A 283 -5.55 -21.80 8.55
CA LEU A 283 -6.98 -21.46 8.64
C LEU A 283 -7.80 -22.69 9.08
N LYS A 284 -7.62 -23.84 8.41
CA LYS A 284 -8.31 -25.10 8.76
C LYS A 284 -7.94 -25.59 10.16
N ALA A 285 -6.66 -25.54 10.54
CA ALA A 285 -6.18 -25.94 11.86
C ALA A 285 -6.80 -25.10 12.99
N ASN A 286 -7.09 -23.81 12.70
CA ASN A 286 -7.77 -22.89 13.61
C ASN A 286 -9.31 -22.93 13.48
N GLY A 287 -9.85 -23.99 12.85
CA GLY A 287 -11.28 -24.30 12.80
C GLY A 287 -12.07 -23.53 11.75
N PHE A 288 -11.43 -22.90 10.77
CA PHE A 288 -12.13 -22.26 9.65
C PHE A 288 -12.49 -23.28 8.57
N GLU A 289 -13.72 -23.17 8.09
CA GLU A 289 -14.16 -23.77 6.84
C GLU A 289 -13.85 -22.76 5.70
N ILE A 290 -13.11 -23.21 4.69
CA ILE A 290 -12.85 -22.40 3.50
C ILE A 290 -14.07 -22.55 2.57
N LEU A 291 -14.84 -21.48 2.41
CA LEU A 291 -16.03 -21.41 1.58
C LEU A 291 -15.69 -21.14 0.12
N ASP A 292 -14.66 -20.30 -0.11
CA ASP A 292 -14.21 -19.93 -1.45
C ASP A 292 -12.70 -19.67 -1.42
N HIS A 293 -12.03 -19.97 -2.55
CA HIS A 293 -10.62 -19.70 -2.78
C HIS A 293 -10.47 -19.12 -4.18
N ARG A 294 -10.07 -17.88 -4.24
CA ARG A 294 -9.87 -17.13 -5.48
C ARG A 294 -8.40 -16.84 -5.68
N SER A 295 -8.00 -16.75 -6.94
CA SER A 295 -6.64 -16.33 -7.31
C SER A 295 -6.67 -15.41 -8.52
N GLU A 296 -5.75 -14.48 -8.55
CA GLU A 296 -5.50 -13.58 -9.67
C GLU A 296 -4.00 -13.31 -9.71
N GLU A 297 -3.38 -13.52 -10.88
CA GLU A 297 -1.92 -13.50 -11.00
C GLU A 297 -1.29 -14.50 -10.01
N GLU A 298 -0.33 -14.06 -9.19
CA GLU A 298 0.33 -14.85 -8.15
C GLU A 298 -0.31 -14.71 -6.76
N TRP A 299 -1.50 -14.11 -6.66
CA TRP A 299 -2.13 -13.76 -5.40
C TRP A 299 -3.40 -14.54 -5.11
N HIS A 300 -3.62 -14.84 -3.85
CA HIS A 300 -4.73 -15.64 -3.36
C HIS A 300 -5.58 -14.90 -2.33
N CYS A 301 -6.88 -15.23 -2.35
CA CYS A 301 -7.86 -14.74 -1.39
C CYS A 301 -8.70 -15.92 -0.91
N PHE A 302 -8.89 -16.02 0.39
CA PHE A 302 -9.78 -17.00 1.02
C PHE A 302 -10.99 -16.33 1.62
N VAL A 303 -12.14 -16.97 1.46
CA VAL A 303 -13.38 -16.66 2.17
C VAL A 303 -13.65 -17.80 3.13
N CYS A 304 -13.74 -17.52 4.41
CA CYS A 304 -13.78 -18.51 5.48
C CYS A 304 -14.94 -18.28 6.46
N ARG A 305 -15.39 -19.35 7.11
CA ARG A 305 -16.38 -19.27 8.20
C ARG A 305 -15.93 -20.07 9.42
#